data_bbc81714e57b0c2629e2d390c79411c6
#
_entry.id   bbc81714e57b0c2629e2d390c79411c6
#
_cell.length_a   1.000
_cell.length_b   1.000
_cell.length_c   1.000
_cell.angle_alpha   90.00
_cell.angle_beta   90.00
_cell.angle_gamma   90.00
#
_symmetry.space_group_name_H-M   'P 1'
#
loop_
_entity.id
_entity.type
_entity.pdbx_description
1 polymer ?
#
loop_
_entity_poly.entity_id
_entity_poly.type
_entity_poly.pdbx_seq_one_letter_code
_entity_poly.pdbx_strand_id
1 'polypeptide(L)'
;MTKILVVEDDKFLREMISRKLDKEGYEVVQAIDGEKGEAMVKEEKPDLVLLDLILPGIDGFEVLERTKNNPEVSAIPVIILSNLGQKSEIERGLKLGAVDFLIKAHFTPAEIVKKIRETI
;
A
#
# COMPACT_ATOMS: atom_id res chain seq x y z
N MET A 1 2.28 14.41 -12.09
CA MET A 1 2.30 12.94 -12.34
C MET A 1 1.81 12.24 -11.08
N THR A 2 0.94 11.26 -11.26
CA THR A 2 0.39 10.51 -10.13
C THR A 2 1.48 9.64 -9.50
N LYS A 3 1.67 9.77 -8.20
CA LYS A 3 2.70 9.09 -7.44
C LYS A 3 2.11 7.97 -6.59
N ILE A 4 2.66 6.78 -6.70
CA ILE A 4 2.25 5.60 -5.94
C ILE A 4 3.40 5.19 -5.03
N LEU A 5 3.11 4.99 -3.74
CA LEU A 5 4.07 4.41 -2.81
C LEU A 5 3.75 2.92 -2.64
N VAL A 6 4.73 2.06 -2.88
CA VAL A 6 4.63 0.62 -2.67
C VAL A 6 5.44 0.25 -1.43
N VAL A 7 4.76 -0.22 -0.38
CA VAL A 7 5.39 -0.66 0.86
C VAL A 7 5.30 -2.18 0.92
N GLU A 8 6.41 -2.85 0.61
CA GLU A 8 6.48 -4.29 0.44
C GLU A 8 7.90 -4.76 0.68
N ASP A 9 8.11 -5.73 1.56
CA ASP A 9 9.45 -6.25 1.84
C ASP A 9 9.91 -7.33 0.86
N ASP A 10 8.98 -8.04 0.20
CA ASP A 10 9.32 -9.01 -0.85
C ASP A 10 9.83 -8.24 -2.08
N LYS A 11 11.13 -8.34 -2.31
CA LYS A 11 11.80 -7.62 -3.41
C LYS A 11 11.22 -7.96 -4.77
N PHE A 12 10.96 -9.24 -5.03
CA PHE A 12 10.46 -9.68 -6.33
C PHE A 12 9.08 -9.08 -6.62
N LEU A 13 8.16 -9.21 -5.68
CA LEU A 13 6.81 -8.68 -5.83
C LEU A 13 6.82 -7.14 -5.93
N ARG A 14 7.59 -6.49 -5.06
CA ARG A 14 7.73 -5.04 -5.05
C ARG A 14 8.20 -4.50 -6.40
N GLU A 15 9.25 -5.10 -6.95
CA GLU A 15 9.80 -4.67 -8.23
C GLU A 15 8.85 -4.97 -9.39
N MET A 16 8.17 -6.10 -9.36
CA MET A 16 7.23 -6.47 -10.41
C MET A 16 6.05 -5.49 -10.49
N ILE A 17 5.47 -5.17 -9.34
CA ILE A 17 4.36 -4.21 -9.26
C ILE A 17 4.85 -2.82 -9.69
N SER A 18 6.01 -2.41 -9.19
CA SER A 18 6.58 -1.09 -9.50
C SER A 18 6.84 -0.91 -11.00
N ARG A 19 7.37 -1.93 -11.67
CA ARG A 19 7.58 -1.87 -13.13
C ARG A 19 6.27 -1.74 -13.89
N LYS A 20 5.24 -2.46 -13.47
CA LYS A 20 3.94 -2.39 -14.13
C LYS A 20 3.31 -1.01 -13.97
N LEU A 21 3.41 -0.44 -12.76
CA LEU A 21 2.92 0.92 -12.50
C LEU A 21 3.70 1.95 -13.31
N ASP A 22 5.01 1.80 -13.39
CA ASP A 22 5.85 2.69 -14.18
C ASP A 22 5.45 2.67 -15.65
N LYS A 23 5.17 1.50 -16.21
CA LYS A 23 4.69 1.36 -17.59
C LYS A 23 3.35 2.03 -17.84
N GLU A 24 2.51 2.12 -16.81
CA GLU A 24 1.23 2.82 -16.89
C GLU A 24 1.37 4.34 -16.76
N GLY A 25 2.59 4.83 -16.58
CA GLY A 25 2.85 6.26 -16.48
C GLY A 25 2.84 6.84 -15.08
N TYR A 26 2.78 6.01 -14.05
CA TYR A 26 2.84 6.47 -12.66
C TYR A 26 4.29 6.67 -12.22
N GLU A 27 4.48 7.64 -11.32
CA GLU A 27 5.72 7.77 -10.58
C GLU A 27 5.64 6.80 -9.40
N VAL A 28 6.66 5.97 -9.18
CA VAL A 28 6.64 4.95 -8.14
C VAL A 28 7.77 5.19 -7.15
N VAL A 29 7.43 5.21 -5.87
CA VAL A 29 8.42 5.20 -4.79
C VAL A 29 8.20 3.92 -3.97
N GLN A 30 9.28 3.39 -3.38
CA GLN A 30 9.26 2.09 -2.74
C GLN A 30 9.78 2.17 -1.31
N ALA A 31 9.17 1.42 -0.41
CA ALA A 31 9.64 1.25 0.96
C ALA A 31 9.67 -0.25 1.28
N ILE A 32 10.69 -0.68 2.04
CA ILE A 32 10.92 -2.09 2.32
C ILE A 32 10.52 -2.52 3.73
N ASP A 33 10.15 -1.57 4.57
CA ASP A 33 9.72 -1.86 5.94
C ASP A 33 8.70 -0.81 6.41
N GLY A 34 8.14 -1.03 7.60
CA GLY A 34 7.08 -0.18 8.14
C GLY A 34 7.53 1.22 8.47
N GLU A 35 8.71 1.38 9.06
CA GLU A 35 9.24 2.69 9.44
C GLU A 35 9.52 3.56 8.19
N LYS A 36 10.11 2.96 7.17
CA LYS A 36 10.35 3.67 5.91
C LYS A 36 9.04 3.98 5.21
N GLY A 37 8.07 3.06 5.26
CA GLY A 37 6.75 3.30 4.71
C GLY A 37 6.09 4.51 5.34
N GLU A 38 6.07 4.58 6.66
CA GLU A 38 5.53 5.73 7.39
C GLU A 38 6.24 7.03 7.01
N ALA A 39 7.58 7.02 7.01
CA ALA A 39 8.37 8.20 6.67
C ALA A 39 8.09 8.67 5.25
N MET A 40 8.01 7.75 4.29
CA MET A 40 7.79 8.09 2.89
C MET A 40 6.39 8.61 2.61
N VAL A 41 5.38 8.16 3.35
CA VAL A 41 4.03 8.74 3.25
C VAL A 41 4.10 10.23 3.56
N LYS A 42 4.82 10.60 4.62
CA LYS A 42 4.95 12.00 5.04
C LYS A 42 5.81 12.82 4.08
N GLU A 43 6.92 12.26 3.64
CA GLU A 43 7.89 12.97 2.79
C GLU A 43 7.42 13.11 1.35
N GLU A 44 6.92 12.03 0.78
CA GLU A 44 6.55 11.97 -0.63
C GLU A 44 5.12 12.40 -0.90
N LYS A 45 4.25 12.31 0.09
CA LYS A 45 2.81 12.60 -0.04
C LYS A 45 2.23 11.98 -1.31
N PRO A 46 2.29 10.64 -1.43
CA PRO A 46 1.82 9.97 -2.65
C PRO A 46 0.32 10.13 -2.83
N ASP A 47 -0.15 9.87 -4.04
CA ASP A 47 -1.57 9.91 -4.35
C ASP A 47 -2.28 8.62 -3.92
N LEU A 48 -1.52 7.53 -3.72
CA LEU A 48 -2.04 6.27 -3.22
C LEU A 48 -0.89 5.48 -2.59
N VAL A 49 -1.21 4.73 -1.54
CA VAL A 49 -0.26 3.80 -0.89
C VAL A 49 -0.77 2.37 -1.08
N LEU A 50 0.09 1.51 -1.62
CA LEU A 50 -0.11 0.07 -1.63
C LEU A 50 0.71 -0.50 -0.48
N LEU A 51 0.06 -1.13 0.50
CA LEU A 51 0.66 -1.44 1.79
C LEU A 51 0.49 -2.90 2.16
N ASP A 52 1.61 -3.61 2.38
CA ASP A 52 1.56 -4.94 2.99
C ASP A 52 1.39 -4.81 4.51
N LEU A 53 0.79 -5.81 5.11
CA LEU A 53 0.59 -5.85 6.57
C LEU A 53 1.75 -6.50 7.31
N ILE A 54 2.38 -7.51 6.70
CA ILE A 54 3.50 -8.22 7.32
C ILE A 54 4.80 -7.59 6.84
N LEU A 55 5.37 -6.74 7.69
CA LEU A 55 6.57 -5.97 7.38
C LEU A 55 7.57 -6.10 8.52
N PRO A 56 8.89 -5.99 8.23
CA PRO A 56 9.87 -5.85 9.30
C PRO A 56 9.62 -4.55 10.09
N GLY A 57 9.91 -4.58 11.38
CA GLY A 57 9.68 -3.43 12.26
C GLY A 57 8.21 -3.27 12.61
N ILE A 58 7.67 -2.07 12.45
CA ILE A 58 6.24 -1.86 12.66
C ILE A 58 5.46 -2.52 11.53
N ASP A 59 4.33 -3.13 11.84
CA ASP A 59 3.53 -3.80 10.82
C ASP A 59 2.67 -2.81 10.02
N GLY A 60 2.01 -3.32 8.97
CA GLY A 60 1.21 -2.45 8.11
C GLY A 60 -0.04 -1.88 8.78
N PHE A 61 -0.62 -2.57 9.74
CA PHE A 61 -1.75 -2.01 10.51
C PHE A 61 -1.31 -0.75 11.25
N GLU A 62 -0.11 -0.76 11.83
CA GLU A 62 0.43 0.40 12.53
C GLU A 62 0.73 1.55 11.57
N VAL A 63 1.30 1.24 10.40
CA VAL A 63 1.55 2.25 9.36
C VAL A 63 0.23 2.91 8.94
N LEU A 64 -0.80 2.10 8.71
CA LEU A 64 -2.12 2.57 8.32
C LEU A 64 -2.73 3.47 9.40
N GLU A 65 -2.69 3.02 10.65
CA GLU A 65 -3.23 3.78 11.78
C GLU A 65 -2.54 5.13 11.92
N ARG A 66 -1.21 5.15 11.87
CA ARG A 66 -0.44 6.39 11.96
C ARG A 66 -0.72 7.33 10.81
N THR A 67 -0.88 6.78 9.60
CA THR A 67 -1.23 7.57 8.40
C THR A 67 -2.61 8.22 8.59
N LYS A 68 -3.59 7.44 9.03
CA LYS A 68 -4.96 7.95 9.18
C LYS A 68 -5.13 8.91 10.36
N ASN A 69 -4.24 8.82 11.35
CA ASN A 69 -4.24 9.74 12.49
C ASN A 69 -3.45 11.03 12.23
N ASN A 70 -2.75 11.13 11.11
CA ASN A 70 -2.00 12.33 10.74
C ASN A 70 -2.81 13.17 9.74
N PRO A 71 -3.31 14.35 10.16
CA PRO A 71 -4.16 15.18 9.30
C PRO A 71 -3.54 15.57 7.96
N GLU A 72 -2.21 15.65 7.89
CA GLU A 72 -1.52 16.02 6.65
C GLU A 72 -1.62 14.97 5.56
N VAL A 73 -1.79 13.69 5.93
CA VAL A 73 -1.78 12.57 4.99
C VAL A 73 -2.99 11.65 5.13
N SER A 74 -3.91 11.95 6.04
CA SER A 74 -5.06 11.08 6.32
C SER A 74 -6.00 10.86 5.12
N ALA A 75 -6.00 11.80 4.17
CA ALA A 75 -6.85 11.70 2.98
C ALA A 75 -6.25 10.81 1.88
N ILE A 76 -4.99 10.41 2.00
CA ILE A 76 -4.33 9.56 0.99
C ILE A 76 -4.96 8.17 1.03
N PRO A 77 -5.50 7.66 -0.10
CA PRO A 77 -6.09 6.32 -0.12
C PRO A 77 -5.01 5.25 0.07
N VAL A 78 -5.34 4.26 0.91
CA VAL A 78 -4.45 3.11 1.18
C VAL A 78 -5.17 1.84 0.75
N ILE A 79 -4.52 1.07 -0.12
CA ILE A 79 -4.95 -0.27 -0.48
C ILE A 79 -4.02 -1.24 0.25
N ILE A 80 -4.60 -2.16 1.03
CA ILE A 80 -3.83 -3.22 1.66
C ILE A 80 -3.65 -4.35 0.67
N LEU A 81 -2.42 -4.85 0.56
CA LEU A 81 -2.09 -6.04 -0.23
C LEU A 81 -1.35 -7.01 0.69
N SER A 82 -1.99 -8.12 1.08
CA SER A 82 -1.42 -9.03 2.06
C SER A 82 -1.86 -10.47 1.84
N ASN A 83 -1.08 -11.42 2.39
CA ASN A 83 -1.49 -12.82 2.45
C ASN A 83 -2.41 -13.10 3.65
N LEU A 84 -2.54 -12.16 4.58
CA LEU A 84 -3.52 -12.28 5.65
C LEU A 84 -4.92 -12.11 5.04
N GLY A 85 -5.78 -13.09 5.25
CA GLY A 85 -7.09 -13.10 4.60
C GLY A 85 -8.24 -13.49 5.51
N GLN A 86 -8.02 -13.54 6.83
CA GLN A 86 -9.10 -13.84 7.75
C GLN A 86 -10.06 -12.66 7.83
N LYS A 87 -11.32 -12.96 8.04
CA LYS A 87 -12.38 -11.94 8.11
C LYS A 87 -12.05 -10.82 9.11
N SER A 88 -11.52 -11.18 10.28
CA SER A 88 -11.16 -10.22 11.32
C SER A 88 -10.06 -9.25 10.86
N GLU A 89 -9.10 -9.75 10.08
CA GLU A 89 -8.00 -8.93 9.57
C GLU A 89 -8.49 -7.97 8.50
N ILE A 90 -9.34 -8.46 7.60
CA ILE A 90 -9.95 -7.63 6.55
C ILE A 90 -10.80 -6.53 7.18
N GLU A 91 -11.65 -6.88 8.13
CA GLU A 91 -12.49 -5.92 8.83
C GLU A 91 -11.65 -4.87 9.58
N ARG A 92 -10.57 -5.30 10.22
CA ARG A 92 -9.66 -4.38 10.93
C ARG A 92 -9.03 -3.37 9.97
N GLY A 93 -8.53 -3.84 8.83
CA GLY A 93 -7.90 -2.95 7.84
C GLY A 93 -8.88 -1.92 7.30
N LEU A 94 -10.07 -2.35 6.93
CA LEU A 94 -11.11 -1.43 6.42
C LEU A 94 -11.58 -0.46 7.49
N LYS A 95 -11.73 -0.92 8.72
CA LYS A 95 -12.14 -0.08 9.85
C LYS A 95 -11.08 0.97 10.17
N LEU A 96 -9.80 0.65 10.03
CA LEU A 96 -8.70 1.60 10.22
C LEU A 96 -8.60 2.62 9.09
N GLY A 97 -9.35 2.46 8.01
CA GLY A 97 -9.44 3.44 6.95
C GLY A 97 -8.86 3.04 5.60
N ALA A 98 -8.46 1.78 5.39
CA ALA A 98 -8.09 1.32 4.06
C ALA A 98 -9.29 1.37 3.14
N VAL A 99 -9.08 1.74 1.88
CA VAL A 99 -10.16 1.80 0.89
C VAL A 99 -10.42 0.44 0.26
N ASP A 100 -9.45 -0.48 0.32
CA ASP A 100 -9.61 -1.84 -0.18
C ASP A 100 -8.60 -2.76 0.50
N PHE A 101 -8.90 -4.06 0.47
CA PHE A 101 -8.03 -5.10 1.03
C PHE A 101 -7.91 -6.22 0.01
N LEU A 102 -6.73 -6.37 -0.58
CA LEU A 102 -6.46 -7.39 -1.59
C LEU A 102 -5.61 -8.52 -0.99
N ILE A 103 -6.07 -9.75 -1.18
CA ILE A 103 -5.32 -10.93 -0.75
C ILE A 103 -4.35 -11.31 -1.87
N LYS A 104 -3.05 -11.32 -1.59
CA LYS A 104 -2.00 -11.54 -2.61
C LYS A 104 -2.26 -12.76 -3.48
N ALA A 105 -2.68 -13.87 -2.88
CA ALA A 105 -2.91 -15.13 -3.62
C ALA A 105 -4.05 -15.04 -4.63
N HIS A 106 -4.94 -14.05 -4.53
CA HIS A 106 -6.13 -13.91 -5.38
C HIS A 106 -5.92 -12.97 -6.57
N PHE A 107 -4.78 -12.27 -6.63
CA PHE A 107 -4.56 -11.23 -7.64
C PHE A 107 -3.22 -11.39 -8.33
N THR A 108 -3.21 -11.28 -9.65
CA THR A 108 -1.98 -11.13 -10.42
C THR A 108 -1.47 -9.69 -10.28
N PRO A 109 -0.19 -9.43 -10.57
CA PRO A 109 0.32 -8.05 -10.58
C PRO A 109 -0.47 -7.12 -11.49
N ALA A 110 -0.91 -7.60 -12.66
CA ALA A 110 -1.74 -6.80 -13.57
C ALA A 110 -3.09 -6.44 -12.95
N GLU A 111 -3.71 -7.37 -12.22
CA GLU A 111 -4.96 -7.13 -11.52
C GLU A 111 -4.81 -6.14 -10.37
N ILE A 112 -3.67 -6.21 -9.66
CA ILE A 112 -3.35 -5.24 -8.59
C ILE A 112 -3.25 -3.83 -9.17
N VAL A 113 -2.54 -3.68 -10.28
CA VAL A 113 -2.39 -2.39 -10.97
C VAL A 113 -3.75 -1.87 -11.43
N LYS A 114 -4.62 -2.75 -11.94
CA LYS A 114 -5.98 -2.39 -12.32
C LYS A 114 -6.77 -1.83 -11.14
N LYS A 115 -6.67 -2.46 -9.97
CA LYS A 115 -7.33 -1.98 -8.74
C LYS A 115 -6.83 -0.59 -8.33
N ILE A 116 -5.54 -0.37 -8.44
CA ILE A 116 -4.95 0.94 -8.16
C ILE A 116 -5.52 1.99 -9.12
N ARG A 117 -5.54 1.69 -10.41
CA ARG A 117 -6.05 2.60 -11.44
C ARG A 117 -7.53 2.94 -11.20
N GLU A 118 -8.33 1.97 -10.78
CA GLU A 118 -9.75 2.20 -10.50
C GLU A 118 -9.98 3.04 -9.24
N THR A 119 -9.02 3.11 -8.34
CA THR A 119 -9.12 3.82 -7.07
C THR A 119 -8.77 5.30 -7.20
N ILE A 120 -7.88 5.65 -8.11
CA ILE A 120 -7.41 7.03 -8.29
C ILE A 120 -7.92 7.72 -9.53
#